data_93be2f86e68661cb05aecfeb0ca38567
#
_entry.id   93be2f86e68661cb05aecfeb0ca38567
#
_cell.length_a   1.000
_cell.length_b   1.000
_cell.length_c   1.000
_cell.angle_alpha   90.00
_cell.angle_beta   90.00
_cell.angle_gamma   90.00
#
_symmetry.space_group_name_H-M   'P 1'
#
loop_
_entity.id
_entity.type
_entity.pdbx_description
1 polymer ?
#
loop_
_entity_poly.entity_id
_entity_poly.type
_entity_poly.pdbx_seq_one_letter_code
_entity_poly.pdbx_strand_id
1 'polypeptide(L)'
;MADATLTRAPEGATGVLVLASGDVIWGRGFGAEGEAVGEVCFHTAITGYQEIMTDPSFEGQIITFTFPHIGNVGANHEDVEANHAHALGCIVREDVTAPSNFRAAEGFDAWLKARGKIGLAGVDTRALTRRIRVGGAPNGVIAHSASGSFDVEALLEKARAWPGLEGMDLAKQVSCEAHHLWEGGVWKLGFGYEGAEKRPSTSLGTSGDSSGEGSLVPSEVEGRSFKPHIVAIDYGSKHNIFRNLVKAGAKVTVLPATATFDEVMAHQPDGFFLSNGPGDPAATAEYAVPVIRQMLETGKPLFGICLGHQLLALAIGAKTTKMFQGHRGANHPVKRLADGRVEITSMNHGFAVERDSLPPNARETHVSLFDNSNCGLELTDCPAFSVQHHPEASPGPMDSMYLFEKFVGQLRA
;
A
#
# COMPACT_ATOMS: atom_id res chain seq x y z
N MET A 1 4.88 0.01 -40.07
CA MET A 1 4.56 -1.41 -40.26
C MET A 1 5.05 -2.12 -39.01
N ALA A 2 4.15 -2.62 -38.16
CA ALA A 2 4.54 -3.45 -37.04
C ALA A 2 5.20 -4.71 -37.58
N ASP A 3 6.36 -5.07 -37.05
CA ASP A 3 7.10 -6.24 -37.49
C ASP A 3 6.26 -7.49 -37.20
N ALA A 4 5.81 -8.18 -38.26
CA ALA A 4 4.96 -9.39 -38.16
C ALA A 4 5.63 -10.52 -37.33
N THR A 5 6.90 -10.40 -37.01
CA THR A 5 7.63 -11.33 -36.11
C THR A 5 7.27 -11.15 -34.65
N LEU A 6 6.74 -9.98 -34.23
CA LEU A 6 6.39 -9.68 -32.83
C LEU A 6 5.00 -10.19 -32.42
N THR A 7 4.17 -10.60 -33.39
CA THR A 7 2.77 -11.04 -33.13
C THR A 7 2.65 -12.54 -32.84
N ARG A 8 3.69 -13.34 -33.10
CA ARG A 8 3.68 -14.79 -32.82
C ARG A 8 4.35 -15.08 -31.49
N ALA A 9 3.62 -15.71 -30.58
CA ALA A 9 4.17 -16.18 -29.31
C ALA A 9 5.35 -17.12 -29.55
N PRO A 10 6.50 -16.91 -28.87
CA PRO A 10 7.58 -17.89 -28.86
C PRO A 10 7.11 -19.23 -28.31
N GLU A 11 7.78 -20.32 -28.72
CA GLU A 11 7.48 -21.65 -28.20
C GLU A 11 7.60 -21.67 -26.68
N GLY A 12 6.58 -22.19 -26.00
CA GLY A 12 6.50 -22.27 -24.53
C GLY A 12 6.06 -20.97 -23.82
N ALA A 13 5.79 -19.89 -24.54
CA ALA A 13 5.22 -18.68 -23.95
C ALA A 13 3.72 -18.88 -23.65
N THR A 14 3.34 -18.77 -22.39
CA THR A 14 1.95 -18.84 -21.91
C THR A 14 1.49 -17.52 -21.29
N GLY A 15 2.30 -16.48 -21.34
CA GLY A 15 1.97 -15.15 -20.87
C GLY A 15 2.63 -14.05 -21.67
N VAL A 16 2.03 -12.88 -21.67
CA VAL A 16 2.51 -11.70 -22.40
C VAL A 16 2.21 -10.41 -21.64
N LEU A 17 3.13 -9.46 -21.71
CA LEU A 17 2.90 -8.06 -21.37
C LEU A 17 2.94 -7.25 -22.66
N VAL A 18 1.88 -6.50 -22.96
CA VAL A 18 1.81 -5.57 -24.10
C VAL A 18 1.71 -4.16 -23.57
N LEU A 19 2.71 -3.32 -23.87
CA LEU A 19 2.73 -1.91 -23.46
C LEU A 19 2.06 -1.02 -24.50
N ALA A 20 1.46 0.09 -24.10
CA ALA A 20 0.83 1.07 -24.99
C ALA A 20 1.80 1.64 -26.04
N SER A 21 3.11 1.59 -25.79
CA SER A 21 4.16 1.92 -26.76
C SER A 21 4.22 0.97 -27.97
N GLY A 22 3.61 -0.22 -27.89
CA GLY A 22 3.68 -1.28 -28.86
C GLY A 22 4.72 -2.36 -28.53
N ASP A 23 5.40 -2.25 -27.41
CA ASP A 23 6.36 -3.26 -26.96
C ASP A 23 5.63 -4.51 -26.48
N VAL A 24 6.08 -5.68 -26.93
CA VAL A 24 5.55 -6.99 -26.55
C VAL A 24 6.63 -7.78 -25.82
N ILE A 25 6.33 -8.19 -24.60
CA ILE A 25 7.26 -8.91 -23.73
C ILE A 25 6.64 -10.26 -23.39
N TRP A 26 7.22 -11.33 -23.90
CA TRP A 26 6.78 -12.68 -23.72
C TRP A 26 7.36 -13.31 -22.46
N GLY A 27 6.62 -14.23 -21.85
CA GLY A 27 7.04 -14.99 -20.70
C GLY A 27 6.14 -16.20 -20.42
N ARG A 28 6.27 -16.76 -19.25
CA ARG A 28 5.42 -17.84 -18.76
C ARG A 28 4.38 -17.28 -17.80
N GLY A 29 3.11 -17.46 -18.13
CA GLY A 29 2.01 -17.08 -17.25
C GLY A 29 1.92 -18.01 -16.05
N PHE A 30 1.50 -17.46 -14.92
CA PHE A 30 1.15 -18.18 -13.70
C PHE A 30 0.00 -17.46 -12.99
N GLY A 31 -0.57 -18.04 -11.93
CA GLY A 31 -1.79 -17.51 -11.32
C GLY A 31 -3.02 -17.79 -12.18
N ALA A 32 -3.95 -16.83 -12.24
CA ALA A 32 -5.17 -16.95 -13.02
C ALA A 32 -4.91 -16.76 -14.52
N GLU A 33 -5.70 -17.43 -15.36
CA GLU A 33 -5.79 -17.11 -16.79
C GLU A 33 -6.69 -15.89 -17.01
N GLY A 34 -6.43 -15.13 -18.08
CA GLY A 34 -7.16 -13.93 -18.45
C GLY A 34 -6.25 -12.76 -18.79
N GLU A 35 -6.80 -11.57 -18.67
CA GLU A 35 -6.07 -10.32 -18.96
C GLU A 35 -6.43 -9.23 -17.94
N ALA A 36 -5.49 -8.31 -17.70
CA ALA A 36 -5.71 -7.12 -16.89
C ALA A 36 -4.95 -5.93 -17.47
N VAL A 37 -5.61 -4.76 -17.50
CA VAL A 37 -5.04 -3.50 -18.01
C VAL A 37 -4.78 -2.52 -16.87
N GLY A 38 -3.58 -1.90 -16.85
CA GLY A 38 -3.24 -0.92 -15.82
C GLY A 38 -1.88 -0.27 -16.06
N GLU A 39 -1.47 0.59 -15.13
CA GLU A 39 -0.15 1.19 -15.13
C GLU A 39 0.91 0.16 -14.72
N VAL A 40 1.96 0.00 -15.53
CA VAL A 40 3.07 -0.91 -15.21
C VAL A 40 4.11 -0.16 -14.40
N CYS A 41 4.26 -0.56 -13.16
CA CYS A 41 5.26 0.00 -12.24
C CYS A 41 6.32 -1.05 -11.84
N PHE A 42 7.35 -0.63 -11.11
CA PHE A 42 8.30 -1.57 -10.50
C PHE A 42 8.37 -1.35 -8.99
N HIS A 43 8.73 -2.40 -8.26
CA HIS A 43 8.89 -2.34 -6.81
C HIS A 43 10.25 -2.93 -6.40
N THR A 44 11.00 -2.18 -5.56
CA THR A 44 12.38 -2.53 -5.21
C THR A 44 12.54 -3.30 -3.90
N ALA A 45 11.46 -3.63 -3.20
CA ALA A 45 11.54 -4.47 -2.00
C ALA A 45 12.04 -5.87 -2.33
N ILE A 46 12.83 -6.43 -1.42
CA ILE A 46 13.41 -7.77 -1.54
C ILE A 46 12.54 -8.85 -0.85
N THR A 47 11.48 -8.46 -0.16
CA THR A 47 10.55 -9.30 0.59
C THR A 47 9.16 -8.67 0.63
N GLY A 48 8.16 -9.39 1.13
CA GLY A 48 6.83 -8.85 1.35
C GLY A 48 5.98 -8.76 0.07
N TYR A 49 6.18 -9.68 -0.86
CA TYR A 49 5.43 -9.67 -2.13
C TYR A 49 3.92 -9.88 -1.92
N GLN A 50 3.50 -10.62 -0.90
CA GLN A 50 2.08 -10.82 -0.58
C GLN A 50 1.47 -9.54 0.00
N GLU A 51 2.16 -8.87 0.92
CA GLU A 51 1.77 -7.58 1.47
C GLU A 51 1.68 -6.52 0.36
N ILE A 52 2.63 -6.49 -0.58
CA ILE A 52 2.63 -5.59 -1.73
C ILE A 52 1.42 -5.87 -2.64
N MET A 53 1.12 -7.13 -2.94
CA MET A 53 -0.04 -7.49 -3.77
C MET A 53 -1.38 -7.14 -3.13
N THR A 54 -1.43 -7.08 -1.79
CA THR A 54 -2.64 -6.75 -1.03
C THR A 54 -2.71 -5.29 -0.57
N ASP A 55 -1.68 -4.48 -0.82
CA ASP A 55 -1.70 -3.03 -0.52
C ASP A 55 -2.67 -2.32 -1.47
N PRO A 56 -3.74 -1.68 -0.95
CA PRO A 56 -4.72 -0.98 -1.78
C PRO A 56 -4.13 0.13 -2.65
N SER A 57 -3.00 0.70 -2.27
CA SER A 57 -2.32 1.74 -3.07
C SER A 57 -1.87 1.25 -4.46
N PHE A 58 -1.87 -0.07 -4.71
CA PHE A 58 -1.59 -0.65 -6.03
C PHE A 58 -2.84 -0.94 -6.88
N GLU A 59 -4.02 -0.49 -6.48
CA GLU A 59 -5.21 -0.60 -7.33
C GLU A 59 -4.97 0.06 -8.70
N GLY A 60 -5.33 -0.63 -9.79
CA GLY A 60 -5.06 -0.18 -11.15
C GLY A 60 -3.61 -0.36 -11.65
N GLN A 61 -2.75 -1.10 -10.92
CA GLN A 61 -1.34 -1.26 -11.27
C GLN A 61 -0.92 -2.72 -11.46
N ILE A 62 0.06 -2.93 -12.37
CA ILE A 62 0.76 -4.19 -12.63
C ILE A 62 2.18 -4.03 -12.10
N ILE A 63 2.61 -4.87 -11.15
CA ILE A 63 3.84 -4.68 -10.40
C ILE A 63 4.98 -5.51 -10.99
N THR A 64 6.06 -4.86 -11.41
CA THR A 64 7.31 -5.54 -11.76
C THR A 64 8.19 -5.65 -10.52
N PHE A 65 8.36 -6.86 -9.99
CA PHE A 65 9.29 -7.11 -8.89
C PHE A 65 10.74 -7.10 -9.40
N THR A 66 11.57 -6.22 -8.82
CA THR A 66 13.00 -6.16 -9.20
C THR A 66 13.82 -7.26 -8.54
N PHE A 67 13.35 -7.83 -7.42
CA PHE A 67 13.96 -8.98 -6.80
C PHE A 67 13.68 -10.25 -7.63
N PRO A 68 14.70 -11.02 -8.02
CA PRO A 68 14.53 -12.07 -9.02
C PRO A 68 13.77 -13.31 -8.53
N HIS A 69 13.87 -13.64 -7.24
CA HIS A 69 13.32 -14.86 -6.68
C HIS A 69 12.10 -14.55 -5.80
N ILE A 70 10.92 -14.93 -6.27
CA ILE A 70 9.64 -14.74 -5.59
C ILE A 70 9.03 -16.13 -5.29
N GLY A 71 8.33 -16.26 -4.17
CA GLY A 71 7.58 -17.47 -3.78
C GLY A 71 8.19 -18.25 -2.62
N ASN A 72 9.45 -18.04 -2.27
CA ASN A 72 10.16 -18.78 -1.23
C ASN A 72 9.51 -18.66 0.18
N VAL A 73 8.87 -17.56 0.50
CA VAL A 73 8.09 -17.41 1.75
C VAL A 73 6.75 -18.15 1.66
N GLY A 74 6.25 -18.41 0.46
CA GLY A 74 4.88 -18.87 0.23
C GLY A 74 3.87 -17.74 0.39
N ALA A 75 2.62 -18.11 0.66
CA ALA A 75 1.55 -17.19 1.05
C ALA A 75 0.83 -17.73 2.28
N ASN A 76 0.23 -16.84 3.07
CA ASN A 76 -0.48 -17.16 4.29
C ASN A 76 -1.60 -16.15 4.58
N HIS A 77 -2.37 -16.35 5.66
CA HIS A 77 -3.50 -15.51 6.00
C HIS A 77 -3.14 -14.26 6.83
N GLU A 78 -1.88 -14.15 7.27
CA GLU A 78 -1.43 -13.07 8.15
C GLU A 78 -0.71 -11.96 7.38
N ASP A 79 0.03 -12.28 6.32
CA ASP A 79 0.84 -11.34 5.54
C ASP A 79 -0.02 -10.60 4.50
N VAL A 80 -1.10 -9.96 4.99
CA VAL A 80 -2.04 -9.21 4.16
C VAL A 80 -2.27 -7.82 4.73
N GLU A 81 -2.33 -6.84 3.83
CA GLU A 81 -2.58 -5.43 4.17
C GLU A 81 -4.00 -4.97 3.86
N ALA A 82 -4.78 -5.82 3.20
CA ALA A 82 -6.23 -5.66 3.00
C ALA A 82 -6.89 -7.04 2.81
N ASN A 83 -8.23 -7.07 2.82
CA ASN A 83 -9.00 -8.30 2.66
C ASN A 83 -8.90 -8.90 1.25
N HIS A 84 -8.52 -8.10 0.26
CA HIS A 84 -8.39 -8.49 -1.14
C HIS A 84 -6.98 -8.21 -1.67
N ALA A 85 -6.59 -8.87 -2.75
CA ALA A 85 -5.42 -8.49 -3.52
C ALA A 85 -5.81 -7.35 -4.47
N HIS A 86 -5.15 -6.20 -4.36
CA HIS A 86 -5.48 -5.00 -5.11
C HIS A 86 -4.67 -4.85 -6.40
N ALA A 87 -3.37 -5.19 -6.37
CA ALA A 87 -2.59 -5.20 -7.60
C ALA A 87 -3.25 -6.10 -8.66
N LEU A 88 -3.26 -5.65 -9.90
CA LEU A 88 -3.88 -6.36 -11.04
C LEU A 88 -3.12 -7.64 -11.39
N GLY A 89 -1.82 -7.61 -11.24
CA GLY A 89 -0.94 -8.73 -11.50
C GLY A 89 0.52 -8.40 -11.18
N CYS A 90 1.40 -9.36 -11.38
CA CYS A 90 2.82 -9.18 -11.13
C CYS A 90 3.72 -9.78 -12.23
N ILE A 91 4.89 -9.18 -12.38
CA ILE A 91 5.92 -9.59 -13.34
C ILE A 91 7.18 -9.92 -12.56
N VAL A 92 7.73 -11.12 -12.79
CA VAL A 92 8.88 -11.66 -12.08
C VAL A 92 9.94 -12.18 -13.06
N ARG A 93 11.19 -12.21 -12.61
CA ARG A 93 12.30 -12.67 -13.46
C ARG A 93 12.34 -14.18 -13.58
N GLU A 94 12.39 -14.85 -12.46
CA GLU A 94 12.48 -16.31 -12.41
C GLU A 94 11.10 -16.93 -12.19
N ASP A 95 10.95 -18.22 -12.43
CA ASP A 95 9.75 -18.94 -12.06
C ASP A 95 9.53 -18.89 -10.55
N VAL A 96 8.27 -18.83 -10.14
CA VAL A 96 7.91 -18.79 -8.72
C VAL A 96 8.44 -20.05 -8.02
N THR A 97 9.24 -19.86 -6.98
CA THR A 97 9.82 -20.96 -6.23
C THR A 97 8.81 -21.62 -5.31
N ALA A 98 8.98 -22.94 -5.09
CA ALA A 98 8.22 -23.64 -4.07
C ALA A 98 8.51 -23.03 -2.68
N PRO A 99 7.51 -22.90 -1.82
CA PRO A 99 7.69 -22.32 -0.50
C PRO A 99 8.58 -23.19 0.38
N SER A 100 9.48 -22.54 1.14
CA SER A 100 10.40 -23.17 2.08
C SER A 100 10.38 -22.53 3.47
N ASN A 101 9.47 -21.60 3.71
CA ASN A 101 9.32 -20.90 4.98
C ASN A 101 8.26 -21.58 5.86
N PHE A 102 8.49 -21.62 7.18
CA PHE A 102 7.55 -22.21 8.15
C PHE A 102 6.19 -21.52 8.21
N ARG A 103 6.07 -20.29 7.71
CA ARG A 103 4.81 -19.53 7.66
C ARG A 103 3.96 -19.84 6.42
N ALA A 104 4.50 -20.59 5.45
CA ALA A 104 3.79 -20.90 4.21
C ALA A 104 2.57 -21.78 4.50
N ALA A 105 1.37 -21.28 4.13
CA ALA A 105 0.13 -22.05 4.12
C ALA A 105 -0.15 -22.60 2.70
N GLU A 106 0.27 -21.87 1.67
CA GLU A 106 0.11 -22.24 0.26
C GLU A 106 1.23 -21.64 -0.60
N GLY A 107 1.36 -22.11 -1.85
CA GLY A 107 2.27 -21.52 -2.83
C GLY A 107 1.72 -20.23 -3.43
N PHE A 108 2.61 -19.31 -3.83
CA PHE A 108 2.22 -17.99 -4.33
C PHE A 108 1.43 -18.07 -5.66
N ASP A 109 1.73 -19.04 -6.54
CA ASP A 109 0.95 -19.28 -7.76
C ASP A 109 -0.52 -19.64 -7.44
N ALA A 110 -0.74 -20.60 -6.53
CA ALA A 110 -2.07 -21.00 -6.09
C ALA A 110 -2.82 -19.85 -5.42
N TRP A 111 -2.10 -19.05 -4.63
CA TRP A 111 -2.64 -17.86 -3.95
C TRP A 111 -3.14 -16.80 -4.95
N LEU A 112 -2.37 -16.50 -6.01
CA LEU A 112 -2.77 -15.59 -7.07
C LEU A 112 -3.98 -16.12 -7.84
N LYS A 113 -3.94 -17.42 -8.22
CA LYS A 113 -5.02 -18.09 -8.96
C LYS A 113 -6.35 -18.01 -8.22
N ALA A 114 -6.33 -18.29 -6.91
CA ALA A 114 -7.54 -18.22 -6.06
C ALA A 114 -8.13 -16.80 -5.98
N ARG A 115 -7.33 -15.75 -6.27
CA ARG A 115 -7.73 -14.33 -6.22
C ARG A 115 -7.93 -13.70 -7.60
N GLY A 116 -7.89 -14.51 -8.67
CA GLY A 116 -8.06 -14.03 -10.05
C GLY A 116 -6.92 -13.10 -10.52
N LYS A 117 -5.72 -13.21 -9.91
CA LYS A 117 -4.58 -12.35 -10.25
C LYS A 117 -3.61 -13.07 -11.18
N ILE A 118 -3.02 -12.31 -12.10
CA ILE A 118 -2.17 -12.80 -13.19
C ILE A 118 -0.71 -12.57 -12.83
N GLY A 119 0.13 -13.58 -13.05
CA GLY A 119 1.57 -13.49 -12.97
C GLY A 119 2.25 -13.73 -14.31
N LEU A 120 3.39 -13.11 -14.54
CA LEU A 120 4.24 -13.30 -15.71
C LEU A 120 5.69 -13.52 -15.27
N ALA A 121 6.23 -14.72 -15.51
CA ALA A 121 7.60 -15.11 -15.19
C ALA A 121 8.47 -15.17 -16.44
N GLY A 122 9.80 -15.18 -16.26
CA GLY A 122 10.78 -15.29 -17.36
C GLY A 122 11.05 -13.94 -18.06
N VAL A 123 10.71 -12.83 -17.43
CA VAL A 123 10.90 -11.48 -17.98
C VAL A 123 12.23 -10.88 -17.50
N ASP A 124 12.96 -10.19 -18.35
CA ASP A 124 14.06 -9.34 -17.91
C ASP A 124 13.50 -8.10 -17.18
N THR A 125 13.20 -8.29 -15.87
CA THR A 125 12.66 -7.24 -15.01
C THR A 125 13.60 -6.06 -14.85
N ARG A 126 14.93 -6.25 -15.02
CA ARG A 126 15.90 -5.16 -15.00
C ARG A 126 15.78 -4.28 -16.26
N ALA A 127 15.64 -4.89 -17.42
CA ALA A 127 15.43 -4.13 -18.68
C ALA A 127 14.09 -3.38 -18.63
N LEU A 128 13.02 -4.02 -18.15
CA LEU A 128 11.71 -3.38 -17.96
C LEU A 128 11.78 -2.21 -16.98
N THR A 129 12.43 -2.39 -15.83
CA THR A 129 12.65 -1.30 -14.86
C THR A 129 13.41 -0.13 -15.45
N ARG A 130 14.47 -0.39 -16.24
CA ARG A 130 15.19 0.69 -16.94
C ARG A 130 14.30 1.44 -17.92
N ARG A 131 13.44 0.74 -18.64
CA ARG A 131 12.48 1.33 -19.56
C ARG A 131 11.51 2.26 -18.82
N ILE A 132 10.94 1.81 -17.71
CA ILE A 132 10.05 2.63 -16.86
C ILE A 132 10.80 3.87 -16.34
N ARG A 133 12.05 3.72 -15.91
CA ARG A 133 12.85 4.85 -15.42
C ARG A 133 13.15 5.91 -16.50
N VAL A 134 13.27 5.51 -17.76
CA VAL A 134 13.61 6.43 -18.86
C VAL A 134 12.35 6.97 -19.53
N GLY A 135 11.31 6.16 -19.68
CA GLY A 135 10.08 6.48 -20.41
C GLY A 135 8.88 6.86 -19.57
N GLY A 136 8.98 6.79 -18.22
CA GLY A 136 7.84 6.90 -17.32
C GLY A 136 7.13 5.56 -17.14
N ALA A 137 6.16 5.51 -16.22
CA ALA A 137 5.33 4.33 -15.98
C ALA A 137 4.31 4.16 -17.13
N PRO A 138 4.44 3.12 -17.98
CA PRO A 138 3.57 2.96 -19.14
C PRO A 138 2.25 2.28 -18.77
N ASN A 139 1.22 2.54 -19.55
CA ASN A 139 0.04 1.68 -19.58
C ASN A 139 0.38 0.35 -20.26
N GLY A 140 -0.18 -0.75 -19.77
CA GLY A 140 0.03 -2.07 -20.36
C GLY A 140 -1.08 -3.05 -20.03
N VAL A 141 -1.09 -4.15 -20.78
CA VAL A 141 -1.96 -5.31 -20.51
C VAL A 141 -1.08 -6.51 -20.21
N ILE A 142 -1.30 -7.14 -19.07
CA ILE A 142 -0.75 -8.46 -18.75
C ILE A 142 -1.80 -9.50 -19.10
N ALA A 143 -1.40 -10.57 -19.81
CA ALA A 143 -2.30 -11.67 -20.15
C ALA A 143 -1.64 -13.03 -19.92
N HIS A 144 -2.44 -14.01 -19.49
CA HIS A 144 -2.07 -15.41 -19.31
C HIS A 144 -3.08 -16.32 -19.99
N SER A 145 -2.60 -17.23 -20.80
CA SER A 145 -3.37 -18.28 -21.45
C SER A 145 -2.55 -19.56 -21.50
N ALA A 146 -3.07 -20.65 -20.94
CA ALA A 146 -2.40 -21.95 -20.95
C ALA A 146 -2.18 -22.48 -22.39
N SER A 147 -3.01 -22.07 -23.36
CA SER A 147 -2.85 -22.41 -24.77
C SER A 147 -1.73 -21.65 -25.48
N GLY A 148 -1.19 -20.58 -24.87
CA GLY A 148 -0.23 -19.67 -25.52
C GLY A 148 -0.78 -18.89 -26.69
N SER A 149 -2.10 -18.76 -26.81
CA SER A 149 -2.75 -18.01 -27.89
C SER A 149 -3.15 -16.63 -27.40
N PHE A 150 -2.71 -15.58 -28.11
CA PHE A 150 -2.96 -14.17 -27.76
C PHE A 150 -3.28 -13.34 -29.00
N ASP A 151 -4.29 -12.48 -28.89
CA ASP A 151 -4.55 -11.40 -29.85
C ASP A 151 -3.77 -10.14 -29.40
N VAL A 152 -2.53 -10.04 -29.85
CA VAL A 152 -1.63 -8.95 -29.45
C VAL A 152 -2.15 -7.58 -29.91
N GLU A 153 -2.83 -7.50 -31.05
CA GLU A 153 -3.42 -6.24 -31.54
C GLU A 153 -4.54 -5.77 -30.62
N ALA A 154 -5.44 -6.66 -30.24
CA ALA A 154 -6.52 -6.34 -29.27
C ALA A 154 -5.96 -5.95 -27.90
N LEU A 155 -4.91 -6.63 -27.41
CA LEU A 155 -4.24 -6.25 -26.15
C LEU A 155 -3.58 -4.87 -26.26
N LEU A 156 -2.97 -4.53 -27.39
CA LEU A 156 -2.37 -3.21 -27.63
C LEU A 156 -3.42 -2.11 -27.68
N GLU A 157 -4.55 -2.36 -28.33
CA GLU A 157 -5.68 -1.43 -28.34
C GLU A 157 -6.20 -1.15 -26.92
N LYS A 158 -6.35 -2.19 -26.09
CA LYS A 158 -6.74 -2.06 -24.67
C LYS A 158 -5.72 -1.24 -23.88
N ALA A 159 -4.42 -1.51 -24.07
CA ALA A 159 -3.36 -0.75 -23.38
C ALA A 159 -3.39 0.73 -23.73
N ARG A 160 -3.66 1.07 -25.00
CA ARG A 160 -3.76 2.45 -25.49
C ARG A 160 -5.03 3.16 -25.10
N ALA A 161 -6.14 2.43 -25.01
CA ALA A 161 -7.44 2.97 -24.64
C ALA A 161 -7.56 3.26 -23.14
N TRP A 162 -6.73 2.64 -22.31
CA TRP A 162 -6.77 2.86 -20.85
C TRP A 162 -6.27 4.27 -20.51
N PRO A 163 -7.09 5.08 -19.77
CA PRO A 163 -6.80 6.51 -19.58
C PRO A 163 -5.60 6.80 -18.68
N GLY A 164 -5.09 5.82 -17.93
CA GLY A 164 -4.08 6.02 -16.90
C GLY A 164 -4.70 6.35 -15.54
N LEU A 165 -3.84 6.50 -14.52
CA LEU A 165 -4.28 6.79 -13.14
C LEU A 165 -4.68 8.26 -12.93
N GLU A 166 -4.25 9.16 -13.81
CA GLU A 166 -4.56 10.59 -13.71
C GLU A 166 -6.07 10.81 -13.90
N GLY A 167 -6.69 11.56 -13.00
CA GLY A 167 -8.14 11.77 -12.95
C GLY A 167 -8.96 10.61 -12.39
N MET A 168 -8.34 9.47 -11.99
CA MET A 168 -9.06 8.34 -11.41
C MET A 168 -9.24 8.48 -9.90
N ASP A 169 -10.50 8.49 -9.44
CA ASP A 169 -10.85 8.29 -8.02
C ASP A 169 -10.94 6.79 -7.72
N LEU A 170 -9.83 6.20 -7.29
CA LEU A 170 -9.78 4.79 -6.89
C LEU A 170 -10.02 4.59 -5.38
N ALA A 171 -9.92 5.65 -4.59
CA ALA A 171 -10.11 5.56 -3.15
C ALA A 171 -11.50 5.03 -2.76
N LYS A 172 -12.56 5.47 -3.46
CA LYS A 172 -13.93 4.95 -3.25
C LYS A 172 -14.09 3.46 -3.54
N GLN A 173 -13.26 2.91 -4.44
CA GLN A 173 -13.38 1.51 -4.84
C GLN A 173 -12.75 0.54 -3.83
N VAL A 174 -11.80 1.03 -3.04
CA VAL A 174 -11.02 0.22 -2.08
C VAL A 174 -11.33 0.52 -0.62
N SER A 175 -12.07 1.59 -0.35
CA SER A 175 -12.52 2.00 0.97
C SER A 175 -13.49 1.01 1.59
N CYS A 176 -13.56 0.97 2.92
CA CYS A 176 -14.59 0.19 3.62
C CYS A 176 -16.01 0.69 3.29
N GLU A 177 -16.97 -0.23 3.26
CA GLU A 177 -18.38 0.10 2.96
C GLU A 177 -19.12 0.74 4.16
N ALA A 178 -18.71 0.39 5.37
CA ALA A 178 -19.34 0.86 6.60
C ALA A 178 -18.28 1.13 7.68
N HIS A 179 -18.62 2.01 8.63
CA HIS A 179 -17.75 2.26 9.76
C HIS A 179 -17.59 1.02 10.64
N HIS A 180 -16.41 0.86 11.21
CA HIS A 180 -16.12 -0.22 12.16
C HIS A 180 -15.06 0.18 13.17
N LEU A 181 -15.06 -0.49 14.31
CA LEU A 181 -13.98 -0.40 15.30
C LEU A 181 -12.83 -1.33 14.87
N TRP A 182 -11.61 -0.83 14.88
CA TRP A 182 -10.43 -1.65 14.66
C TRP A 182 -9.91 -2.21 15.98
N GLU A 183 -9.84 -3.54 16.09
CA GLU A 183 -9.45 -4.23 17.33
C GLU A 183 -8.09 -4.93 17.25
N GLY A 184 -7.51 -5.06 16.06
CA GLY A 184 -6.25 -5.79 15.83
C GLY A 184 -5.01 -4.97 16.21
N GLY A 185 -4.11 -5.57 17.00
CA GLY A 185 -2.76 -5.06 17.25
C GLY A 185 -1.72 -5.61 16.30
N VAL A 186 -0.42 -5.32 16.54
CA VAL A 186 0.69 -5.75 15.69
C VAL A 186 0.98 -7.25 15.81
N TRP A 187 1.54 -7.82 14.74
CA TRP A 187 1.95 -9.22 14.74
C TRP A 187 3.17 -9.48 15.64
N LYS A 188 3.14 -10.61 16.36
CA LYS A 188 4.24 -11.07 17.22
C LYS A 188 4.60 -12.52 16.90
N LEU A 189 5.89 -12.79 16.76
CA LEU A 189 6.39 -14.13 16.49
C LEU A 189 5.92 -15.13 17.57
N GLY A 190 5.30 -16.23 17.14
CA GLY A 190 4.74 -17.27 17.99
C GLY A 190 3.34 -16.99 18.55
N PHE A 191 2.80 -15.77 18.35
CA PHE A 191 1.49 -15.36 18.87
C PHE A 191 0.52 -14.90 17.77
N GLY A 192 1.01 -14.49 16.59
CA GLY A 192 0.19 -13.87 15.55
C GLY A 192 -0.18 -12.42 15.88
N TYR A 193 -1.32 -11.94 15.37
CA TYR A 193 -1.81 -10.59 15.66
C TYR A 193 -2.47 -10.51 17.04
N GLU A 194 -2.14 -9.46 17.80
CA GLU A 194 -2.80 -9.18 19.08
C GLU A 194 -4.29 -8.88 18.85
N GLY A 195 -5.17 -9.47 19.69
CA GLY A 195 -6.63 -9.27 19.60
C GLY A 195 -7.33 -10.11 18.52
N ALA A 196 -6.62 -10.84 17.67
CA ALA A 196 -7.26 -11.77 16.76
C ALA A 196 -7.84 -12.98 17.54
N GLU A 197 -9.09 -13.34 17.28
CA GLU A 197 -9.63 -14.61 17.78
C GLU A 197 -8.71 -15.75 17.31
N LYS A 198 -8.28 -16.59 18.27
CA LYS A 198 -7.47 -17.77 17.95
C LYS A 198 -8.28 -18.70 17.05
N ARG A 199 -8.08 -18.61 15.73
CA ARG A 199 -8.52 -19.69 14.84
C ARG A 199 -7.74 -20.95 15.21
N PRO A 200 -8.40 -22.12 15.36
CA PRO A 200 -7.69 -23.36 15.69
C PRO A 200 -6.63 -23.63 14.62
N SER A 201 -5.36 -23.53 15.02
CA SER A 201 -4.26 -24.01 14.20
C SER A 201 -4.43 -25.53 14.11
N THR A 202 -4.49 -26.07 12.90
CA THR A 202 -4.26 -27.49 12.66
C THR A 202 -2.79 -27.77 12.93
N SER A 203 -2.43 -27.90 14.20
CA SER A 203 -1.12 -28.40 14.61
C SER A 203 -1.07 -29.89 14.37
N LEU A 204 -0.19 -30.29 13.46
CA LEU A 204 0.33 -31.66 13.45
C LEU A 204 0.96 -31.93 14.82
N GLY A 205 0.37 -32.88 15.55
CA GLY A 205 0.73 -33.17 16.91
C GLY A 205 2.14 -33.74 17.04
N THR A 206 2.88 -33.21 17.99
CA THR A 206 3.85 -34.02 18.76
C THR A 206 3.40 -34.00 20.21
N SER A 207 2.99 -35.13 20.67
CA SER A 207 2.67 -35.43 22.07
C SER A 207 3.91 -35.23 22.95
N GLY A 208 3.76 -34.41 23.98
CA GLY A 208 4.76 -34.26 25.04
C GLY A 208 4.04 -33.71 26.27
N ASP A 209 3.73 -34.63 27.15
CA ASP A 209 3.10 -34.43 28.46
C ASP A 209 4.02 -33.65 29.41
N SER A 210 3.54 -32.62 30.07
CA SER A 210 3.99 -32.30 31.43
C SER A 210 3.02 -31.27 32.10
N SER A 211 2.38 -31.78 33.11
CA SER A 211 1.61 -31.11 34.14
C SER A 211 2.39 -30.00 34.86
N GLY A 212 1.75 -28.86 35.09
CA GLY A 212 2.27 -27.78 35.93
C GLY A 212 1.21 -26.71 36.15
N GLU A 213 0.35 -26.92 37.16
CA GLU A 213 -0.56 -25.90 37.66
C GLU A 213 0.18 -24.72 38.25
N GLY A 214 -0.17 -23.53 37.83
CA GLY A 214 0.29 -22.27 38.36
C GLY A 214 -0.71 -21.18 38.03
N SER A 215 -1.84 -21.16 38.73
CA SER A 215 -2.81 -20.06 38.70
C SER A 215 -2.16 -18.81 39.30
N LEU A 216 -1.74 -17.87 38.45
CA LEU A 216 -1.48 -16.49 38.83
C LEU A 216 -2.70 -15.67 38.40
N VAL A 217 -3.54 -15.38 39.35
CA VAL A 217 -4.58 -14.37 39.21
C VAL A 217 -3.90 -13.01 39.11
N PRO A 218 -4.06 -12.24 38.04
CA PRO A 218 -3.61 -10.85 38.01
C PRO A 218 -4.52 -10.04 38.90
N SER A 219 -3.93 -9.31 39.83
CA SER A 219 -4.66 -8.34 40.67
C SER A 219 -5.18 -7.22 39.78
N GLU A 220 -6.53 -7.16 39.66
CA GLU A 220 -7.22 -6.00 39.09
C GLU A 220 -7.05 -4.78 39.99
N VAL A 221 -6.08 -3.93 39.71
CA VAL A 221 -6.16 -2.48 39.93
C VAL A 221 -5.47 -1.82 38.71
N GLU A 222 -6.03 -1.94 37.54
CA GLU A 222 -5.73 -1.03 36.45
C GLU A 222 -6.72 0.14 36.53
N GLY A 223 -6.21 1.30 36.94
CA GLY A 223 -6.85 2.57 36.63
C GLY A 223 -7.13 2.59 35.12
N ARG A 224 -8.38 2.87 34.71
CA ARG A 224 -8.73 3.01 33.28
C ARG A 224 -7.81 4.04 32.66
N SER A 225 -6.70 3.59 32.03
CA SER A 225 -5.83 4.42 31.25
C SER A 225 -6.66 5.02 30.11
N PHE A 226 -6.79 6.32 30.06
CA PHE A 226 -7.47 7.04 28.96
C PHE A 226 -6.82 6.65 27.65
N LYS A 227 -7.59 6.01 26.77
CA LYS A 227 -7.16 5.70 25.39
C LYS A 227 -7.78 6.75 24.47
N PRO A 228 -6.98 7.64 23.87
CA PRO A 228 -7.52 8.62 22.95
C PRO A 228 -8.19 7.93 21.75
N HIS A 229 -9.29 8.53 21.30
CA HIS A 229 -10.12 8.01 20.22
C HIS A 229 -9.76 8.70 18.91
N ILE A 230 -9.27 7.93 17.96
CA ILE A 230 -8.96 8.37 16.60
C ILE A 230 -10.10 7.94 15.67
N VAL A 231 -10.62 8.88 14.90
CA VAL A 231 -11.42 8.57 13.72
C VAL A 231 -10.53 8.61 12.50
N ALA A 232 -10.41 7.47 11.83
CA ALA A 232 -9.62 7.29 10.62
C ALA A 232 -10.53 7.25 9.40
N ILE A 233 -10.21 8.06 8.38
CA ILE A 233 -10.86 7.99 7.08
C ILE A 233 -10.09 7.02 6.20
N ASP A 234 -10.80 6.01 5.69
CA ASP A 234 -10.25 4.93 4.88
C ASP A 234 -10.31 5.27 3.38
N TYR A 235 -9.21 5.73 2.83
CA TYR A 235 -9.03 5.93 1.39
C TYR A 235 -8.40 4.72 0.69
N GLY A 236 -8.29 3.59 1.36
CA GLY A 236 -7.57 2.38 0.96
C GLY A 236 -6.42 2.08 1.91
N SER A 237 -6.76 1.93 3.17
CA SER A 237 -5.78 1.81 4.26
C SER A 237 -5.12 0.45 4.29
N LYS A 238 -3.81 0.45 4.47
CA LYS A 238 -3.10 -0.76 4.91
C LYS A 238 -3.47 -1.09 6.35
N HIS A 239 -3.78 -2.34 6.62
CA HIS A 239 -4.13 -2.83 7.96
C HIS A 239 -3.05 -2.51 9.01
N ASN A 240 -1.77 -2.51 8.61
CA ASN A 240 -0.67 -2.25 9.52
C ASN A 240 -0.65 -0.80 10.05
N ILE A 241 -1.27 0.15 9.38
CA ILE A 241 -1.48 1.51 9.89
C ILE A 241 -2.33 1.47 11.17
N PHE A 242 -3.51 0.85 11.09
CA PHE A 242 -4.41 0.77 12.24
C PHE A 242 -3.81 -0.04 13.39
N ARG A 243 -3.08 -1.12 13.08
CA ARG A 243 -2.34 -1.91 14.07
C ARG A 243 -1.33 -1.06 14.84
N ASN A 244 -0.62 -0.15 14.15
CA ASN A 244 0.36 0.74 14.79
C ASN A 244 -0.30 1.85 15.60
N LEU A 245 -1.43 2.39 15.18
CA LEU A 245 -2.23 3.33 15.99
C LEU A 245 -2.70 2.67 17.31
N VAL A 246 -3.19 1.44 17.23
CA VAL A 246 -3.58 0.66 18.43
C VAL A 246 -2.37 0.35 19.31
N LYS A 247 -1.23 -0.04 18.73
CA LYS A 247 0.04 -0.25 19.46
C LYS A 247 0.50 1.01 20.20
N ALA A 248 0.32 2.19 19.60
CA ALA A 248 0.63 3.48 20.23
C ALA A 248 -0.35 3.85 21.36
N GLY A 249 -1.41 3.07 21.54
CA GLY A 249 -2.36 3.16 22.67
C GLY A 249 -3.64 3.91 22.34
N ALA A 250 -4.02 4.05 21.08
CA ALA A 250 -5.29 4.65 20.67
C ALA A 250 -6.41 3.62 20.52
N LYS A 251 -7.66 4.09 20.61
CA LYS A 251 -8.84 3.44 20.05
C LYS A 251 -9.04 3.98 18.64
N VAL A 252 -9.32 3.13 17.66
CA VAL A 252 -9.46 3.54 16.25
C VAL A 252 -10.85 3.15 15.73
N THR A 253 -11.62 4.14 15.27
CA THR A 253 -12.82 3.92 14.47
C THR A 253 -12.51 4.29 13.02
N VAL A 254 -12.79 3.37 12.10
CA VAL A 254 -12.53 3.52 10.67
C VAL A 254 -13.84 3.88 9.98
N LEU A 255 -13.83 4.93 9.15
CA LEU A 255 -14.97 5.40 8.36
C LEU A 255 -14.65 5.34 6.87
N PRO A 256 -15.68 5.18 6.01
CA PRO A 256 -15.51 5.24 4.56
C PRO A 256 -14.89 6.55 4.06
N ALA A 257 -14.25 6.49 2.89
CA ALA A 257 -13.64 7.64 2.21
C ALA A 257 -14.61 8.82 2.03
N THR A 258 -15.90 8.53 1.86
CA THR A 258 -16.97 9.50 1.60
C THR A 258 -17.69 9.97 2.85
N ALA A 259 -17.20 9.63 4.05
CA ALA A 259 -17.80 10.05 5.31
C ALA A 259 -17.88 11.58 5.41
N THR A 260 -19.04 12.08 5.81
CA THR A 260 -19.27 13.51 6.06
C THR A 260 -18.62 13.95 7.38
N PHE A 261 -18.41 15.26 7.54
CA PHE A 261 -17.88 15.78 8.79
C PHE A 261 -18.77 15.49 10.00
N ASP A 262 -20.09 15.54 9.83
CA ASP A 262 -21.06 15.24 10.91
C ASP A 262 -20.96 13.75 11.33
N GLU A 263 -20.80 12.83 10.37
CA GLU A 263 -20.58 11.42 10.67
C GLU A 263 -19.28 11.22 11.44
N VAL A 264 -18.19 11.89 11.04
CA VAL A 264 -16.91 11.86 11.74
C VAL A 264 -17.08 12.33 13.20
N MET A 265 -17.72 13.47 13.39
CA MET A 265 -17.89 14.09 14.71
C MET A 265 -18.89 13.35 15.61
N ALA A 266 -19.83 12.59 15.04
CA ALA A 266 -20.74 11.73 15.80
C ALA A 266 -19.99 10.67 16.65
N HIS A 267 -18.77 10.31 16.24
CA HIS A 267 -17.90 9.40 17.00
C HIS A 267 -17.08 10.08 18.09
N GLN A 268 -17.19 11.40 18.27
CA GLN A 268 -16.48 12.17 19.30
C GLN A 268 -14.95 11.92 19.30
N PRO A 269 -14.25 12.14 18.18
CA PRO A 269 -12.81 11.88 18.08
C PRO A 269 -12.00 12.86 18.95
N ASP A 270 -10.89 12.38 19.50
CA ASP A 270 -9.82 13.22 20.05
C ASP A 270 -8.88 13.73 18.95
N GLY A 271 -8.78 13.01 17.83
CA GLY A 271 -8.02 13.39 16.64
C GLY A 271 -8.42 12.61 15.40
N PHE A 272 -7.89 13.03 14.26
CA PHE A 272 -8.23 12.53 12.93
C PHE A 272 -7.04 11.86 12.27
N PHE A 273 -7.31 10.80 11.52
CA PHE A 273 -6.30 10.13 10.72
C PHE A 273 -6.78 10.03 9.26
N LEU A 274 -5.91 10.41 8.31
CA LEU A 274 -6.15 10.27 6.87
C LEU A 274 -5.24 9.17 6.32
N SER A 275 -5.83 8.09 5.82
CA SER A 275 -5.06 6.93 5.40
C SER A 275 -4.33 7.12 4.06
N ASN A 276 -3.49 6.16 3.71
CA ASN A 276 -3.01 5.96 2.35
C ASN A 276 -4.14 5.53 1.42
N GLY A 277 -3.87 5.48 0.13
CA GLY A 277 -4.82 5.01 -0.87
C GLY A 277 -4.30 5.17 -2.30
N PRO A 278 -5.00 4.59 -3.29
CA PRO A 278 -4.69 4.66 -4.71
C PRO A 278 -5.33 5.87 -5.41
N GLY A 279 -4.95 6.07 -6.66
CA GLY A 279 -5.58 7.00 -7.58
C GLY A 279 -4.97 8.40 -7.58
N ASP A 280 -5.70 9.33 -8.20
CA ASP A 280 -5.32 10.74 -8.28
C ASP A 280 -5.85 11.49 -7.05
N PRO A 281 -4.97 12.13 -6.25
CA PRO A 281 -5.40 12.91 -5.11
C PRO A 281 -6.34 14.07 -5.47
N ALA A 282 -6.23 14.62 -6.69
CA ALA A 282 -7.12 15.70 -7.13
C ALA A 282 -8.56 15.21 -7.33
N ALA A 283 -8.75 13.98 -7.84
CA ALA A 283 -10.07 13.38 -7.98
C ALA A 283 -10.71 13.05 -6.62
N THR A 284 -9.92 12.49 -5.70
CA THR A 284 -10.36 12.20 -4.31
C THR A 284 -10.65 13.48 -3.53
N ALA A 285 -9.92 14.57 -3.81
CA ALA A 285 -10.07 15.86 -3.14
C ALA A 285 -11.46 16.50 -3.27
N GLU A 286 -12.20 16.19 -4.34
CA GLU A 286 -13.53 16.77 -4.57
C GLU A 286 -14.46 16.61 -3.36
N TYR A 287 -14.41 15.45 -2.70
CA TYR A 287 -15.22 15.16 -1.50
C TYR A 287 -14.41 15.18 -0.20
N ALA A 288 -13.13 14.83 -0.23
CA ALA A 288 -12.30 14.73 0.96
C ALA A 288 -11.88 16.12 1.51
N VAL A 289 -11.48 17.05 0.62
CA VAL A 289 -10.97 18.36 1.02
C VAL A 289 -11.96 19.20 1.84
N PRO A 290 -13.26 19.28 1.50
CA PRO A 290 -14.23 20.00 2.33
C PRO A 290 -14.31 19.46 3.76
N VAL A 291 -14.26 18.13 3.92
CA VAL A 291 -14.30 17.47 5.24
C VAL A 291 -13.00 17.71 6.02
N ILE A 292 -11.85 17.60 5.36
CA ILE A 292 -10.53 17.84 5.98
C ILE A 292 -10.43 19.29 6.48
N ARG A 293 -10.92 20.27 5.73
CA ARG A 293 -10.94 21.68 6.18
C ARG A 293 -11.74 21.86 7.46
N GLN A 294 -12.93 21.26 7.53
CA GLN A 294 -13.73 21.29 8.75
C GLN A 294 -13.04 20.57 9.93
N MET A 295 -12.33 19.46 9.68
CA MET A 295 -11.51 18.81 10.71
C MET A 295 -10.41 19.75 11.24
N LEU A 296 -9.69 20.46 10.36
CA LEU A 296 -8.66 21.44 10.74
C LEU A 296 -9.21 22.59 11.58
N GLU A 297 -10.40 23.09 11.26
CA GLU A 297 -11.10 24.15 12.00
C GLU A 297 -11.42 23.76 13.46
N THR A 298 -11.50 22.44 13.76
CA THR A 298 -11.70 21.99 15.15
C THR A 298 -10.49 22.20 16.05
N GLY A 299 -9.30 22.42 15.50
CA GLY A 299 -8.04 22.51 16.24
C GLY A 299 -7.57 21.17 16.82
N LYS A 300 -8.24 20.05 16.53
CA LYS A 300 -7.83 18.70 16.99
C LYS A 300 -6.64 18.18 16.15
N PRO A 301 -5.75 17.36 16.75
CA PRO A 301 -4.63 16.76 16.03
C PRO A 301 -5.09 15.95 14.80
N LEU A 302 -4.34 16.10 13.68
CA LEU A 302 -4.57 15.38 12.45
C LEU A 302 -3.25 14.81 11.91
N PHE A 303 -3.25 13.54 11.52
CA PHE A 303 -2.12 12.88 10.87
C PHE A 303 -2.53 12.25 9.55
N GLY A 304 -1.77 12.50 8.46
CA GLY A 304 -2.01 11.93 7.13
C GLY A 304 -0.82 11.14 6.60
N ILE A 305 -1.09 10.01 5.94
CA ILE A 305 -0.09 9.15 5.30
C ILE A 305 -0.37 9.01 3.81
N CYS A 306 0.64 9.18 2.96
CA CYS A 306 0.65 8.97 1.52
C CYS A 306 -0.48 9.77 0.81
N LEU A 307 -1.60 9.15 0.41
CA LEU A 307 -2.75 9.89 -0.13
C LEU A 307 -3.29 10.90 0.91
N GLY A 308 -3.35 10.54 2.19
CA GLY A 308 -3.76 11.47 3.26
C GLY A 308 -2.83 12.66 3.40
N HIS A 309 -1.54 12.53 3.12
CA HIS A 309 -0.60 13.65 3.04
C HIS A 309 -0.93 14.58 1.86
N GLN A 310 -1.21 14.00 0.70
CA GLN A 310 -1.56 14.77 -0.51
C GLN A 310 -2.90 15.50 -0.34
N LEU A 311 -3.89 14.85 0.27
CA LEU A 311 -5.20 15.44 0.56
C LEU A 311 -5.11 16.58 1.60
N LEU A 312 -4.27 16.43 2.64
CA LEU A 312 -3.99 17.51 3.58
C LEU A 312 -3.36 18.71 2.86
N ALA A 313 -2.38 18.47 1.98
CA ALA A 313 -1.75 19.52 1.18
C ALA A 313 -2.77 20.26 0.30
N LEU A 314 -3.66 19.52 -0.38
CA LEU A 314 -4.74 20.11 -1.19
C LEU A 314 -5.74 20.89 -0.32
N ALA A 315 -6.06 20.42 0.88
CA ALA A 315 -6.98 21.10 1.79
C ALA A 315 -6.49 22.47 2.23
N ILE A 316 -5.17 22.64 2.38
CA ILE A 316 -4.54 23.93 2.73
C ILE A 316 -4.20 24.81 1.51
N GLY A 317 -4.53 24.38 0.29
CA GLY A 317 -4.35 25.14 -0.94
C GLY A 317 -3.04 24.88 -1.69
N ALA A 318 -2.23 23.90 -1.28
CA ALA A 318 -1.10 23.42 -2.06
C ALA A 318 -1.57 22.60 -3.28
N LYS A 319 -0.64 22.20 -4.14
CA LYS A 319 -0.89 21.44 -5.37
C LYS A 319 -0.21 20.08 -5.34
N THR A 320 -0.76 19.15 -6.10
CA THR A 320 -0.15 17.86 -6.37
C THR A 320 0.15 17.69 -7.85
N THR A 321 1.14 16.86 -8.19
CA THR A 321 1.54 16.59 -9.56
C THR A 321 1.79 15.10 -9.75
N LYS A 322 1.47 14.58 -10.95
CA LYS A 322 1.83 13.22 -11.35
C LYS A 322 3.33 13.12 -11.51
N MET A 323 3.95 12.17 -10.85
CA MET A 323 5.37 11.88 -10.98
C MET A 323 5.66 11.08 -12.27
N PHE A 324 6.83 11.29 -12.86
CA PHE A 324 7.23 10.61 -14.09
C PHE A 324 7.24 9.06 -13.93
N GLN A 325 7.79 8.55 -12.84
CA GLN A 325 7.84 7.09 -12.58
C GLN A 325 7.27 6.71 -11.19
N GLY A 326 7.07 7.68 -10.30
CA GLY A 326 6.68 7.47 -8.91
C GLY A 326 7.79 6.84 -8.04
N HIS A 327 7.49 6.68 -6.75
CA HIS A 327 8.36 6.01 -5.79
C HIS A 327 7.67 4.73 -5.29
N ARG A 328 8.30 3.57 -5.52
CA ARG A 328 7.79 2.26 -5.06
C ARG A 328 8.94 1.39 -4.60
N GLY A 329 9.00 1.12 -3.32
CA GLY A 329 10.06 0.32 -2.71
C GLY A 329 10.17 0.51 -1.21
N ALA A 330 11.04 -0.29 -0.59
CA ALA A 330 11.28 -0.30 0.85
C ALA A 330 12.70 0.18 1.22
N ASN A 331 13.32 0.97 0.34
CA ASN A 331 14.73 1.41 0.48
C ASN A 331 14.91 2.89 0.10
N HIS A 332 13.88 3.71 0.31
CA HIS A 332 13.90 5.13 -0.03
C HIS A 332 14.47 5.97 1.11
N PRO A 333 15.63 6.65 0.90
CA PRO A 333 16.20 7.52 1.91
C PRO A 333 15.44 8.85 1.94
N VAL A 334 14.94 9.21 3.11
CA VAL A 334 14.23 10.46 3.39
C VAL A 334 14.98 11.23 4.46
N LYS A 335 15.25 12.50 4.22
CA LYS A 335 15.88 13.38 5.19
C LYS A 335 14.82 14.09 6.02
N ARG A 336 14.88 13.92 7.34
CA ARG A 336 14.11 14.71 8.28
C ARG A 336 14.80 16.07 8.48
N LEU A 337 14.09 17.16 8.20
CA LEU A 337 14.70 18.50 8.16
C LEU A 337 14.99 19.08 9.56
N ALA A 338 14.26 18.64 10.59
CA ALA A 338 14.40 19.15 11.95
C ALA A 338 15.80 18.90 12.56
N ASP A 339 16.43 17.77 12.24
CA ASP A 339 17.73 17.37 12.81
C ASP A 339 18.71 16.81 11.76
N GLY A 340 18.28 16.77 10.48
CA GLY A 340 19.11 16.28 9.38
C GLY A 340 19.27 14.77 9.30
N ARG A 341 18.59 14.00 10.17
CA ARG A 341 18.62 12.53 10.17
C ARG A 341 18.05 11.98 8.87
N VAL A 342 18.68 10.92 8.37
CA VAL A 342 18.19 10.15 7.22
C VAL A 342 17.48 8.91 7.73
N GLU A 343 16.27 8.71 7.27
CA GLU A 343 15.43 7.55 7.55
C GLU A 343 15.27 6.74 6.27
N ILE A 344 15.38 5.42 6.35
CA ILE A 344 15.08 4.54 5.22
C ILE A 344 13.61 4.17 5.33
N THR A 345 12.87 4.42 4.24
CA THR A 345 11.41 4.35 4.27
C THR A 345 10.84 3.45 3.19
N SER A 346 9.61 3.01 3.40
CA SER A 346 8.79 2.38 2.38
C SER A 346 7.96 3.46 1.66
N MET A 347 7.87 3.38 0.34
CA MET A 347 7.08 4.29 -0.49
C MET A 347 6.28 3.52 -1.54
N ASN A 348 5.08 4.03 -1.80
CA ASN A 348 4.22 3.56 -2.88
C ASN A 348 3.30 4.69 -3.35
N HIS A 349 3.80 5.57 -4.19
CA HIS A 349 3.01 6.69 -4.72
C HIS A 349 3.43 7.10 -6.13
N GLY A 350 2.46 7.52 -6.94
CA GLY A 350 2.66 8.07 -8.29
C GLY A 350 2.42 9.58 -8.39
N PHE A 351 2.01 10.21 -7.29
CA PHE A 351 1.79 11.65 -7.18
C PHE A 351 2.59 12.21 -6.02
N ALA A 352 2.95 13.49 -6.08
CA ALA A 352 3.68 14.19 -5.03
C ALA A 352 3.13 15.60 -4.81
N VAL A 353 3.32 16.14 -3.62
CA VAL A 353 3.02 17.55 -3.29
C VAL A 353 4.09 18.43 -3.92
N GLU A 354 3.67 19.48 -4.63
CA GLU A 354 4.56 20.50 -5.19
C GLU A 354 5.10 21.39 -4.06
N ARG A 355 6.39 21.31 -3.77
CA ARG A 355 7.05 22.05 -2.67
C ARG A 355 6.81 23.55 -2.71
N ASP A 356 6.91 24.13 -3.91
CA ASP A 356 6.80 25.58 -4.12
C ASP A 356 5.34 26.09 -4.00
N SER A 357 4.37 25.17 -3.90
CA SER A 357 2.97 25.49 -3.72
C SER A 357 2.53 25.53 -2.25
N LEU A 358 3.41 25.17 -1.30
CA LEU A 358 3.08 25.16 0.13
C LEU A 358 2.76 26.58 0.62
N PRO A 359 1.62 26.79 1.30
CA PRO A 359 1.25 28.09 1.85
C PRO A 359 2.14 28.44 3.08
N PRO A 360 2.17 29.73 3.49
CA PRO A 360 3.05 30.19 4.59
C PRO A 360 2.83 29.52 5.95
N ASN A 361 1.64 28.97 6.20
CA ASN A 361 1.31 28.24 7.43
C ASN A 361 1.68 26.75 7.36
N ALA A 362 2.29 26.29 6.26
CA ALA A 362 2.79 24.93 6.11
C ALA A 362 4.32 24.91 6.05
N ARG A 363 4.94 24.03 6.82
CA ARG A 363 6.38 23.81 6.85
C ARG A 363 6.71 22.41 6.34
N GLU A 364 7.63 22.30 5.38
CA GLU A 364 8.19 21.01 4.95
C GLU A 364 8.98 20.37 6.09
N THR A 365 8.75 19.09 6.34
CA THR A 365 9.40 18.35 7.43
C THR A 365 10.35 17.26 6.95
N HIS A 366 10.05 16.68 5.78
CA HIS A 366 10.81 15.59 5.20
C HIS A 366 10.99 15.77 3.69
N VAL A 367 12.14 15.33 3.18
CA VAL A 367 12.46 15.43 1.75
C VAL A 367 13.14 14.16 1.25
N SER A 368 12.76 13.69 0.06
CA SER A 368 13.39 12.56 -0.63
C SER A 368 14.84 12.91 -1.02
N LEU A 369 15.78 12.01 -0.74
CA LEU A 369 17.17 12.16 -1.19
C LEU A 369 17.39 11.64 -2.63
N PHE A 370 16.38 11.06 -3.28
CA PHE A 370 16.49 10.64 -4.67
C PHE A 370 16.25 11.78 -5.65
N ASP A 371 15.25 12.64 -5.37
CA ASP A 371 14.78 13.65 -6.32
C ASP A 371 14.36 14.97 -5.67
N ASN A 372 14.57 15.12 -4.35
CA ASN A 372 14.15 16.26 -3.54
C ASN A 372 12.63 16.52 -3.54
N SER A 373 11.79 15.54 -3.85
CA SER A 373 10.35 15.66 -3.69
C SER A 373 9.95 15.83 -2.21
N ASN A 374 8.83 16.51 -1.96
CA ASN A 374 8.28 16.65 -0.62
C ASN A 374 7.88 15.27 -0.07
N CYS A 375 8.32 14.96 1.14
CA CYS A 375 8.00 13.73 1.84
C CYS A 375 7.32 13.94 3.19
N GLY A 376 6.95 15.18 3.51
CA GLY A 376 6.19 15.47 4.72
C GLY A 376 6.04 16.96 4.96
N LEU A 377 4.96 17.32 5.61
CA LEU A 377 4.65 18.67 6.03
C LEU A 377 4.02 18.70 7.43
N GLU A 378 4.07 19.86 8.09
CA GLU A 378 3.30 20.15 9.29
C GLU A 378 2.74 21.57 9.22
N LEU A 379 1.62 21.81 9.88
CA LEU A 379 1.03 23.14 9.97
C LEU A 379 1.56 23.86 11.21
N THR A 380 1.70 25.18 11.10
CA THR A 380 2.23 26.03 12.18
C THR A 380 1.14 26.63 13.05
N ASP A 381 -0.10 26.60 12.59
CA ASP A 381 -1.29 27.21 13.21
C ASP A 381 -2.25 26.18 13.82
N CYS A 382 -2.09 24.90 13.51
CA CYS A 382 -2.85 23.81 14.13
C CYS A 382 -2.01 22.52 14.23
N PRO A 383 -2.36 21.57 15.12
CA PRO A 383 -1.57 20.36 15.36
C PRO A 383 -1.80 19.29 14.26
N ALA A 384 -1.52 19.64 13.01
CA ALA A 384 -1.68 18.76 11.87
C ALA A 384 -0.33 18.51 11.20
N PHE A 385 -0.03 17.25 10.86
CA PHE A 385 1.16 16.89 10.10
C PHE A 385 0.90 15.67 9.22
N SER A 386 1.77 15.47 8.24
CA SER A 386 1.64 14.32 7.34
C SER A 386 2.96 13.91 6.72
N VAL A 387 3.04 12.67 6.24
CA VAL A 387 4.19 12.12 5.53
C VAL A 387 3.78 11.38 4.27
N GLN A 388 4.62 11.50 3.22
CA GLN A 388 4.38 10.81 1.95
C GLN A 388 4.77 9.33 2.00
N HIS A 389 5.77 8.99 2.81
CA HIS A 389 6.22 7.62 3.02
C HIS A 389 5.30 6.84 3.98
N HIS A 390 5.50 5.54 4.04
CA HIS A 390 4.72 4.60 4.86
C HIS A 390 5.45 4.25 6.16
N PRO A 391 5.19 4.95 7.28
CA PRO A 391 5.87 4.67 8.56
C PRO A 391 5.47 3.33 9.17
N GLU A 392 4.35 2.75 8.73
CA GLU A 392 3.88 1.42 9.15
C GLU A 392 4.69 0.28 8.55
N ALA A 393 5.53 0.55 7.54
CA ALA A 393 6.25 -0.46 6.77
C ALA A 393 5.32 -1.51 6.12
N SER A 394 5.59 -2.81 6.33
CA SER A 394 4.80 -3.95 5.84
C SER A 394 4.56 -3.93 4.30
N PRO A 395 5.63 -4.25 3.52
CA PRO A 395 7.00 -4.49 3.98
C PRO A 395 7.81 -3.21 4.15
N GLY A 396 8.92 -3.30 4.86
CA GLY A 396 9.91 -2.23 4.89
C GLY A 396 10.55 -1.97 6.24
N PRO A 397 11.45 -0.99 6.30
CA PRO A 397 12.13 -0.56 7.52
C PRO A 397 11.19 0.22 8.44
N MET A 398 11.53 0.23 9.73
CA MET A 398 10.70 0.80 10.80
C MET A 398 11.24 2.13 11.34
N ASP A 399 12.10 2.81 10.59
CA ASP A 399 12.78 4.04 11.04
C ASP A 399 11.82 5.17 11.42
N SER A 400 10.65 5.21 10.77
CA SER A 400 9.65 6.26 10.93
C SER A 400 8.46 5.88 11.84
N MET A 401 8.49 4.70 12.49
CA MET A 401 7.37 4.23 13.34
C MET A 401 7.07 5.17 14.51
N TYR A 402 8.04 5.96 14.97
CA TYR A 402 7.88 6.97 16.03
C TYR A 402 6.77 8.01 15.72
N LEU A 403 6.39 8.16 14.44
CA LEU A 403 5.34 9.09 14.03
C LEU A 403 3.96 8.73 14.58
N PHE A 404 3.68 7.43 14.76
CA PHE A 404 2.45 6.98 15.43
C PHE A 404 2.43 7.36 16.90
N GLU A 405 3.56 7.19 17.61
CA GLU A 405 3.71 7.60 19.01
C GLU A 405 3.63 9.13 19.15
N LYS A 406 4.26 9.88 18.24
CA LYS A 406 4.15 11.35 18.17
C LYS A 406 2.70 11.78 18.05
N PHE A 407 1.94 11.18 17.12
CA PHE A 407 0.54 11.51 16.90
C PHE A 407 -0.33 11.21 18.13
N VAL A 408 -0.26 9.98 18.65
CA VAL A 408 -1.04 9.59 19.84
C VAL A 408 -0.65 10.39 21.08
N GLY A 409 0.64 10.80 21.18
CA GLY A 409 1.10 11.70 22.22
C GLY A 409 0.43 13.08 22.19
N GLN A 410 0.18 13.63 21.01
CA GLN A 410 -0.55 14.92 20.85
C GLN A 410 -2.01 14.83 21.28
N LEU A 411 -2.64 13.66 21.24
CA LEU A 411 -4.02 13.45 21.67
C LEU A 411 -4.18 13.39 23.19
N ARG A 412 -3.09 13.25 23.92
CA ARG A 412 -3.07 13.17 25.40
C ARG A 412 -2.69 14.50 26.06
N ALA A 413 -2.26 15.47 25.27
CA ALA A 413 -1.85 16.79 25.74
C ALA A 413 -3.06 17.72 25.82
#